data_7abadac2c959a2916d46f00a68ac9314
#
_entry.id   7abadac2c959a2916d46f00a68ac9314
#
_cell.length_a   1.000
_cell.length_b   1.000
_cell.length_c   1.000
_cell.angle_alpha   90.00
_cell.angle_beta   90.00
_cell.angle_gamma   90.00
#
_symmetry.space_group_name_H-M   'P 1'
#
loop_
_entity.id
_entity.type
_entity.pdbx_description
1 polymer ?
#
loop_
_entity_poly.entity_id
_entity_poly.type
_entity_poly.pdbx_seq_one_letter_code
_entity_poly.pdbx_strand_id
1 'polypeptide(L)'
;MGFLIVFLGFFIILILSFIATIYIYIRFAFAVKSDTEVPAWIYKIGQSFKSRSYITFDNVTDSTAFKEATLFIVRLIFINLLFIAVAYHNTHSLTFAAYKCIKAQFALVLVTTFIQKIIKLISITRAKLYNPVYSYASTNAVIASIFFTSFILMLCTSMAGVPVKPLNVQLDNTNVIIGETTAADLISSGFTFKDASPNDIVVNQRNDHFYYGKLVEITKDGKSYGNMFLTPESGDKDKLRNCIVTFYRIEADNEQISKIKIHNTKLGNLSYNDFKKRKMINIFSLNPLDYKEDTYDNSFNLTLATDE
;
A
#
# COMPACT_ATOMS: atom_id res chain seq x y z
N MET A 1 -17.38 -13.91 18.02
CA MET A 1 -16.30 -14.81 18.48
C MET A 1 -15.75 -15.72 17.38
N GLY A 2 -16.58 -16.39 16.56
CA GLY A 2 -16.11 -17.31 15.50
C GLY A 2 -15.20 -16.66 14.44
N PHE A 3 -15.54 -15.47 13.97
CA PHE A 3 -14.75 -14.74 12.96
C PHE A 3 -13.32 -14.45 13.45
N LEU A 4 -13.15 -13.96 14.67
CA LEU A 4 -11.84 -13.64 15.25
C LEU A 4 -10.95 -14.89 15.34
N ILE A 5 -11.53 -16.04 15.72
CA ILE A 5 -10.79 -17.31 15.83
C ILE A 5 -10.31 -17.76 14.44
N VAL A 6 -11.16 -17.66 13.41
CA VAL A 6 -10.81 -18.02 12.04
C VAL A 6 -9.72 -17.08 11.50
N PHE A 7 -9.86 -15.77 11.71
CA PHE A 7 -8.86 -14.77 11.32
C PHE A 7 -7.51 -15.04 11.99
N LEU A 8 -7.49 -15.27 13.30
CA LEU A 8 -6.28 -15.61 14.05
C LEU A 8 -5.63 -16.89 13.54
N GLY A 9 -6.45 -17.92 13.20
CA GLY A 9 -5.96 -19.15 12.59
C GLY A 9 -5.23 -18.92 11.27
N PHE A 10 -5.82 -18.15 10.34
CA PHE A 10 -5.17 -17.79 9.08
C PHE A 10 -3.90 -16.94 9.29
N PHE A 11 -3.90 -16.04 10.27
CA PHE A 11 -2.74 -15.21 10.59
C PHE A 11 -1.57 -16.05 11.11
N ILE A 12 -1.83 -17.05 11.95
CA ILE A 12 -0.81 -18.01 12.41
C ILE A 12 -0.26 -18.82 11.21
N ILE A 13 -1.13 -19.32 10.33
CA ILE A 13 -0.71 -20.04 9.13
C ILE A 13 0.14 -19.12 8.22
N LEU A 14 -0.21 -17.85 8.09
CA LEU A 14 0.56 -16.88 7.33
C LEU A 14 1.99 -16.74 7.88
N ILE A 15 2.15 -16.57 9.20
CA ILE A 15 3.46 -16.46 9.84
C ILE A 15 4.27 -17.74 9.61
N LEU A 16 3.67 -18.90 9.83
CA LEU A 16 4.36 -20.18 9.64
C LEU A 16 4.75 -20.42 8.18
N SER A 17 3.89 -20.06 7.22
CA SER A 17 4.20 -20.19 5.79
C SER A 17 5.31 -19.23 5.35
N PHE A 18 5.35 -18.02 5.90
CA PHE A 18 6.42 -17.06 5.65
C PHE A 18 7.78 -17.57 6.18
N ILE A 19 7.81 -18.08 7.42
CA ILE A 19 9.00 -18.69 8.01
C ILE A 19 9.46 -19.91 7.19
N ALA A 20 8.52 -20.76 6.77
CA ALA A 20 8.81 -21.91 5.94
C ALA A 20 9.40 -21.52 4.58
N THR A 21 8.87 -20.46 3.94
CA THR A 21 9.39 -19.93 2.66
C THR A 21 10.84 -19.46 2.82
N ILE A 22 11.15 -18.69 3.85
CA ILE A 22 12.49 -18.22 4.16
C ILE A 22 13.41 -19.42 4.42
N TYR A 23 12.96 -20.39 5.22
CA TYR A 23 13.74 -21.58 5.56
C TYR A 23 14.07 -22.42 4.32
N ILE A 24 13.11 -22.66 3.44
CA ILE A 24 13.32 -23.38 2.16
C ILE A 24 14.40 -22.66 1.35
N TYR A 25 14.31 -21.36 1.18
CA TYR A 25 15.27 -20.57 0.40
C TYR A 25 16.67 -20.59 1.01
N ILE A 26 16.80 -20.40 2.33
CA ILE A 26 18.08 -20.42 3.03
C ILE A 26 18.73 -21.82 2.95
N ARG A 27 17.96 -22.89 3.17
CA ARG A 27 18.47 -24.26 3.07
C ARG A 27 18.93 -24.59 1.65
N PHE A 28 18.21 -24.11 0.65
CA PHE A 28 18.62 -24.24 -0.75
C PHE A 28 19.90 -23.47 -1.05
N ALA A 29 19.96 -22.20 -0.64
CA ALA A 29 21.16 -21.36 -0.79
C ALA A 29 22.40 -21.97 -0.11
N PHE A 30 22.24 -22.50 1.10
CA PHE A 30 23.32 -23.14 1.85
C PHE A 30 23.82 -24.40 1.15
N ALA A 31 22.94 -25.26 0.65
CA ALA A 31 23.32 -26.47 -0.08
C ALA A 31 24.18 -26.13 -1.31
N VAL A 32 23.72 -25.16 -2.13
CA VAL A 32 24.45 -24.71 -3.32
C VAL A 32 25.78 -24.04 -2.98
N LYS A 33 25.85 -23.22 -1.91
CA LYS A 33 27.08 -22.53 -1.51
C LYS A 33 28.13 -23.49 -0.93
N SER A 34 27.69 -24.54 -0.22
CA SER A 34 28.55 -25.52 0.42
C SER A 34 28.84 -26.73 -0.48
N ASP A 35 28.39 -26.70 -1.73
CA ASP A 35 28.53 -27.81 -2.70
C ASP A 35 28.02 -29.16 -2.12
N THR A 36 26.92 -29.08 -1.37
CA THR A 36 26.25 -30.24 -0.78
C THR A 36 24.91 -30.49 -1.50
N GLU A 37 24.44 -31.74 -1.41
CA GLU A 37 23.12 -32.07 -1.99
C GLU A 37 21.98 -31.27 -1.37
N VAL A 38 21.07 -30.79 -2.22
CA VAL A 38 19.84 -30.15 -1.76
C VAL A 38 18.97 -31.19 -1.04
N PRO A 39 18.43 -30.89 0.15
CA PRO A 39 17.65 -31.85 0.91
C PRO A 39 16.48 -32.45 0.10
N ALA A 40 16.32 -33.77 0.16
CA ALA A 40 15.32 -34.51 -0.62
C ALA A 40 13.88 -34.02 -0.43
N TRP A 41 13.56 -33.47 0.76
CA TRP A 41 12.23 -32.94 1.03
C TRP A 41 11.92 -31.67 0.22
N ILE A 42 12.93 -30.85 -0.12
CA ILE A 42 12.76 -29.68 -1.02
C ILE A 42 12.36 -30.15 -2.41
N TYR A 43 13.03 -31.20 -2.94
CA TYR A 43 12.63 -31.77 -4.23
C TYR A 43 11.22 -32.35 -4.19
N LYS A 44 10.81 -33.03 -3.11
CA LYS A 44 9.46 -33.58 -2.96
C LYS A 44 8.40 -32.48 -2.99
N ILE A 45 8.62 -31.36 -2.30
CA ILE A 45 7.70 -30.20 -2.35
C ILE A 45 7.60 -29.70 -3.80
N GLY A 46 8.72 -29.48 -4.47
CA GLY A 46 8.70 -28.95 -5.83
C GLY A 46 8.12 -29.92 -6.86
N GLN A 47 8.28 -31.21 -6.68
CA GLN A 47 7.67 -32.25 -7.53
C GLN A 47 6.17 -32.34 -7.39
N SER A 48 5.61 -32.03 -6.22
CA SER A 48 4.16 -32.03 -6.00
C SER A 48 3.42 -31.04 -6.91
N PHE A 49 4.11 -30.03 -7.41
CA PHE A 49 3.57 -29.00 -8.33
C PHE A 49 3.93 -29.25 -9.80
N LYS A 50 4.58 -30.36 -10.11
CA LYS A 50 5.01 -30.70 -11.46
C LYS A 50 4.24 -31.91 -11.98
N SER A 51 3.80 -31.84 -13.23
CA SER A 51 3.36 -33.02 -13.97
C SER A 51 4.49 -34.04 -14.04
N ARG A 52 4.16 -35.32 -13.82
CA ARG A 52 5.12 -36.44 -13.77
C ARG A 52 5.89 -36.59 -15.09
N SER A 53 7.04 -35.95 -15.19
CA SER A 53 8.00 -36.20 -16.27
C SER A 53 9.26 -36.83 -15.65
N TYR A 54 9.52 -38.07 -15.98
CA TYR A 54 10.70 -38.83 -15.51
C TYR A 54 11.94 -38.59 -16.39
N ILE A 55 12.02 -37.47 -17.08
CA ILE A 55 13.18 -37.20 -17.93
C ILE A 55 14.26 -36.58 -17.06
N THR A 56 15.37 -37.29 -16.92
CA THR A 56 16.62 -36.79 -16.35
C THR A 56 17.39 -36.03 -17.44
N PHE A 57 17.93 -34.87 -17.09
CA PHE A 57 18.73 -34.04 -18.00
C PHE A 57 20.12 -33.85 -17.41
N ASP A 58 21.14 -34.06 -18.21
CA ASP A 58 22.55 -33.94 -17.80
C ASP A 58 22.96 -32.50 -17.46
N ASN A 59 22.16 -31.51 -17.84
CA ASN A 59 22.45 -30.09 -17.66
C ASN A 59 21.77 -29.46 -16.43
N VAL A 60 21.16 -30.25 -15.56
CA VAL A 60 20.49 -29.76 -14.37
C VAL A 60 21.46 -29.71 -13.21
N THR A 61 21.90 -28.53 -12.85
CA THR A 61 22.69 -28.32 -11.64
C THR A 61 21.87 -27.54 -10.59
N ASP A 62 22.12 -27.80 -9.31
CA ASP A 62 21.48 -27.06 -8.21
C ASP A 62 21.84 -25.58 -8.25
N SER A 63 23.02 -25.23 -8.75
CA SER A 63 23.43 -23.84 -8.96
C SER A 63 22.54 -23.11 -9.98
N THR A 64 22.23 -23.74 -11.13
CA THR A 64 21.33 -23.14 -12.13
C THR A 64 19.90 -23.03 -11.61
N ALA A 65 19.43 -24.01 -10.87
CA ALA A 65 18.13 -23.98 -10.21
C ALA A 65 18.06 -22.87 -9.15
N PHE A 66 19.09 -22.69 -8.35
CA PHE A 66 19.15 -21.61 -7.35
C PHE A 66 19.19 -20.23 -8.01
N LYS A 67 19.98 -20.06 -9.08
CA LYS A 67 19.99 -18.81 -9.86
C LYS A 67 18.59 -18.47 -10.40
N GLU A 68 17.85 -19.45 -10.90
CA GLU A 68 16.47 -19.25 -11.37
C GLU A 68 15.53 -18.84 -10.24
N ALA A 69 15.61 -19.47 -9.06
CA ALA A 69 14.83 -19.10 -7.87
C ALA A 69 15.14 -17.68 -7.40
N THR A 70 16.43 -17.33 -7.36
CA THR A 70 16.87 -15.98 -6.98
C THR A 70 16.38 -14.91 -7.97
N LEU A 71 16.50 -15.19 -9.27
CA LEU A 71 15.97 -14.28 -10.30
C LEU A 71 14.46 -14.13 -10.23
N PHE A 72 13.71 -15.14 -9.82
CA PHE A 72 12.28 -15.03 -9.56
C PHE A 72 12.01 -14.03 -8.43
N ILE A 73 12.70 -14.15 -7.30
CA ILE A 73 12.56 -13.25 -6.15
C ILE A 73 12.90 -11.81 -6.55
N VAL A 74 14.01 -11.60 -7.26
CA VAL A 74 14.43 -10.27 -7.71
C VAL A 74 13.37 -9.64 -8.63
N ARG A 75 12.81 -10.40 -9.57
CA ARG A 75 11.72 -9.93 -10.44
C ARG A 75 10.46 -9.61 -9.64
N LEU A 76 10.11 -10.44 -8.67
CA LEU A 76 8.96 -10.19 -7.80
C LEU A 76 9.13 -8.89 -7.02
N ILE A 77 10.30 -8.65 -6.43
CA ILE A 77 10.63 -7.40 -5.74
C ILE A 77 10.50 -6.21 -6.70
N PHE A 78 11.06 -6.30 -7.91
CA PHE A 78 10.98 -5.24 -8.90
C PHE A 78 9.53 -4.93 -9.31
N ILE A 79 8.71 -5.95 -9.55
CA ILE A 79 7.29 -5.79 -9.89
C ILE A 79 6.51 -5.15 -8.72
N ASN A 80 6.82 -5.53 -7.48
CA ASN A 80 6.23 -4.90 -6.29
C ASN A 80 6.58 -3.41 -6.20
N LEU A 81 7.85 -3.06 -6.38
CA LEU A 81 8.29 -1.66 -6.36
C LEU A 81 7.62 -0.83 -7.46
N LEU A 82 7.50 -1.40 -8.65
CA LEU A 82 6.81 -0.76 -9.79
C LEU A 82 5.31 -0.56 -9.48
N PHE A 83 4.66 -1.56 -8.89
CA PHE A 83 3.27 -1.46 -8.47
C PHE A 83 3.06 -0.37 -7.42
N ILE A 84 3.93 -0.32 -6.40
CA ILE A 84 3.90 0.72 -5.36
C ILE A 84 4.10 2.10 -5.99
N ALA A 85 5.06 2.26 -6.91
CA ALA A 85 5.30 3.54 -7.57
C ALA A 85 4.08 4.04 -8.37
N VAL A 86 3.43 3.14 -9.14
CA VAL A 86 2.20 3.46 -9.88
C VAL A 86 1.05 3.79 -8.93
N ALA A 87 0.86 3.00 -7.87
CA ALA A 87 -0.18 3.24 -6.88
C ALA A 87 0.04 4.55 -6.13
N TYR A 88 1.28 4.86 -5.75
CA TYR A 88 1.66 6.12 -5.12
C TYR A 88 1.42 7.32 -6.04
N HIS A 89 1.80 7.23 -7.31
CA HIS A 89 1.53 8.31 -8.28
C HIS A 89 0.04 8.67 -8.37
N ASN A 90 -0.84 7.67 -8.22
CA ASN A 90 -2.29 7.87 -8.31
C ASN A 90 -2.94 8.36 -7.01
N THR A 91 -2.31 8.11 -5.85
CA THR A 91 -2.94 8.36 -4.54
C THR A 91 -2.16 9.34 -3.68
N HIS A 92 -0.88 9.56 -4.00
CA HIS A 92 0.10 10.33 -3.23
C HIS A 92 0.31 9.81 -1.78
N SER A 93 -0.31 8.70 -1.40
CA SER A 93 -0.20 8.04 -0.11
C SER A 93 0.67 6.79 -0.22
N LEU A 94 1.80 6.78 0.48
CA LEU A 94 2.70 5.63 0.51
C LEU A 94 2.08 4.46 1.28
N THR A 95 1.42 4.75 2.39
CA THR A 95 0.74 3.76 3.25
C THR A 95 -0.33 3.02 2.46
N PHE A 96 -1.19 3.77 1.75
CA PHE A 96 -2.23 3.18 0.92
C PHE A 96 -1.68 2.40 -0.29
N ALA A 97 -0.61 2.91 -0.93
CA ALA A 97 0.07 2.21 -2.02
C ALA A 97 0.70 0.89 -1.56
N ALA A 98 1.37 0.89 -0.39
CA ALA A 98 1.93 -0.31 0.22
C ALA A 98 0.84 -1.33 0.58
N TYR A 99 -0.26 -0.88 1.18
CA TYR A 99 -1.39 -1.75 1.48
C TYR A 99 -2.01 -2.38 0.22
N LYS A 100 -2.22 -1.61 -0.84
CA LYS A 100 -2.68 -2.13 -2.13
C LYS A 100 -1.71 -3.18 -2.69
N CYS A 101 -0.41 -2.95 -2.56
CA CYS A 101 0.61 -3.91 -2.99
C CYS A 101 0.50 -5.22 -2.20
N ILE A 102 0.36 -5.15 -0.86
CA ILE A 102 0.17 -6.33 0.00
C ILE A 102 -1.10 -7.08 -0.41
N LYS A 103 -2.20 -6.39 -0.65
CA LYS A 103 -3.46 -7.01 -1.08
C LYS A 103 -3.37 -7.64 -2.47
N ALA A 104 -2.61 -7.04 -3.39
CA ALA A 104 -2.39 -7.55 -4.73
C ALA A 104 -1.33 -8.66 -4.81
N GLN A 105 -0.66 -9.01 -3.70
CA GLN A 105 0.53 -9.86 -3.69
C GLN A 105 0.34 -11.20 -4.42
N PHE A 106 -0.80 -11.84 -4.24
CA PHE A 106 -1.11 -13.10 -4.92
C PHE A 106 -1.13 -12.93 -6.45
N ALA A 107 -1.78 -11.87 -6.96
CA ALA A 107 -1.81 -11.55 -8.37
C ALA A 107 -0.41 -11.20 -8.91
N LEU A 108 0.40 -10.46 -8.14
CA LEU A 108 1.76 -10.09 -8.51
C LEU A 108 2.68 -11.33 -8.61
N VAL A 109 2.52 -12.31 -7.73
CA VAL A 109 3.21 -13.60 -7.81
C VAL A 109 2.81 -14.37 -9.06
N LEU A 110 1.51 -14.41 -9.41
CA LEU A 110 1.03 -15.03 -10.65
C LEU A 110 1.63 -14.35 -11.90
N VAL A 111 1.60 -13.03 -11.96
CA VAL A 111 2.18 -12.25 -13.07
C VAL A 111 3.68 -12.51 -13.17
N THR A 112 4.42 -12.50 -12.06
CA THR A 112 5.85 -12.79 -12.03
C THR A 112 6.15 -14.19 -12.54
N THR A 113 5.35 -15.18 -12.12
CA THR A 113 5.47 -16.58 -12.58
C THR A 113 5.25 -16.68 -14.08
N PHE A 114 4.25 -15.98 -14.62
CA PHE A 114 3.94 -15.96 -16.05
C PHE A 114 5.09 -15.31 -16.84
N ILE A 115 5.58 -14.15 -16.41
CA ILE A 115 6.72 -13.46 -17.04
C ILE A 115 7.95 -14.36 -17.03
N GLN A 116 8.24 -15.05 -15.93
CA GLN A 116 9.38 -15.96 -15.87
C GLN A 116 9.27 -17.10 -16.87
N LYS A 117 8.08 -17.69 -17.03
CA LYS A 117 7.84 -18.74 -18.02
C LYS A 117 8.04 -18.25 -19.47
N ILE A 118 7.56 -17.04 -19.78
CA ILE A 118 7.77 -16.42 -21.09
C ILE A 118 9.26 -16.19 -21.37
N ILE A 119 9.97 -15.58 -20.43
CA ILE A 119 11.41 -15.31 -20.56
C ILE A 119 12.16 -16.63 -20.79
N LYS A 120 11.81 -17.67 -20.03
CA LYS A 120 12.45 -18.99 -20.17
C LYS A 120 12.15 -19.61 -21.54
N LEU A 121 10.90 -19.54 -22.00
CA LEU A 121 10.52 -20.04 -23.33
C LEU A 121 11.31 -19.33 -24.45
N ILE A 122 11.40 -18.01 -24.39
CA ILE A 122 12.18 -17.22 -25.35
C ILE A 122 13.66 -17.62 -25.30
N SER A 123 14.23 -17.79 -24.12
CA SER A 123 15.64 -18.18 -23.95
C SER A 123 15.91 -19.57 -24.54
N ILE A 124 15.04 -20.54 -24.29
CA ILE A 124 15.13 -21.90 -24.83
C ILE A 124 15.05 -21.89 -26.36
N THR A 125 14.08 -21.15 -26.92
CA THR A 125 13.88 -21.03 -28.34
C THR A 125 15.09 -20.38 -29.04
N ARG A 126 15.62 -19.30 -28.46
CA ARG A 126 16.81 -18.62 -29.00
C ARG A 126 18.07 -19.48 -28.94
N ALA A 127 18.25 -20.23 -27.88
CA ALA A 127 19.40 -21.09 -27.68
C ALA A 127 19.34 -22.39 -28.51
N LYS A 128 18.22 -22.68 -29.18
CA LYS A 128 17.97 -23.92 -29.96
C LYS A 128 18.36 -25.18 -29.12
N LEU A 129 18.01 -25.19 -27.83
CA LEU A 129 18.38 -26.27 -26.93
C LEU A 129 17.61 -27.54 -27.28
N TYR A 130 18.38 -28.64 -27.43
CA TYR A 130 17.85 -29.99 -27.51
C TYR A 130 17.52 -30.45 -26.07
N ASN A 131 16.31 -30.92 -25.79
CA ASN A 131 15.87 -31.33 -24.46
C ASN A 131 15.91 -30.19 -23.40
N PRO A 132 15.13 -29.12 -23.58
CA PRO A 132 15.15 -28.02 -22.63
C PRO A 132 14.50 -28.38 -21.29
N VAL A 133 15.13 -27.96 -20.17
CA VAL A 133 14.52 -28.06 -18.84
C VAL A 133 13.62 -26.86 -18.59
N TYR A 134 12.31 -27.08 -18.58
CA TYR A 134 11.34 -26.01 -18.36
C TYR A 134 11.19 -25.58 -16.89
N SER A 135 11.49 -26.47 -15.95
CA SER A 135 11.43 -26.13 -14.52
C SER A 135 12.28 -27.09 -13.69
N TYR A 136 12.88 -26.55 -12.65
CA TYR A 136 13.63 -27.32 -11.66
C TYR A 136 12.77 -27.59 -10.44
N ALA A 137 12.85 -28.79 -9.84
CA ALA A 137 12.05 -29.15 -8.69
C ALA A 137 12.37 -28.25 -7.48
N SER A 138 13.66 -27.99 -7.20
CA SER A 138 14.09 -27.10 -6.11
C SER A 138 13.63 -25.64 -6.31
N THR A 139 13.68 -25.12 -7.54
CA THR A 139 13.11 -23.81 -7.88
C THR A 139 11.59 -23.79 -7.66
N ASN A 140 10.90 -24.84 -8.10
CA ASN A 140 9.45 -24.95 -7.92
C ASN A 140 9.05 -24.99 -6.45
N ALA A 141 9.86 -25.58 -5.56
CA ALA A 141 9.60 -25.57 -4.12
C ALA A 141 9.59 -24.14 -3.56
N VAL A 142 10.54 -23.31 -3.97
CA VAL A 142 10.60 -21.88 -3.56
C VAL A 142 9.40 -21.13 -4.13
N ILE A 143 9.11 -21.27 -5.43
CA ILE A 143 7.98 -20.57 -6.06
C ILE A 143 6.65 -21.01 -5.44
N ALA A 144 6.47 -22.30 -5.19
CA ALA A 144 5.26 -22.84 -4.57
C ALA A 144 5.05 -22.35 -3.14
N SER A 145 6.13 -22.24 -2.34
CA SER A 145 6.05 -21.70 -0.98
C SER A 145 5.66 -20.22 -0.99
N ILE A 146 6.23 -19.41 -1.90
CA ILE A 146 5.86 -17.99 -2.09
C ILE A 146 4.40 -17.88 -2.54
N PHE A 147 3.97 -18.72 -3.48
CA PHE A 147 2.59 -18.75 -3.98
C PHE A 147 1.61 -19.09 -2.85
N PHE A 148 1.89 -20.12 -2.05
CA PHE A 148 1.06 -20.49 -0.91
C PHE A 148 0.99 -19.38 0.13
N THR A 149 2.13 -18.79 0.50
CA THR A 149 2.19 -17.67 1.44
C THR A 149 1.39 -16.46 0.94
N SER A 150 1.51 -16.12 -0.35
CA SER A 150 0.76 -15.01 -0.95
C SER A 150 -0.75 -15.30 -1.04
N PHE A 151 -1.15 -16.57 -1.20
CA PHE A 151 -2.56 -16.98 -1.16
C PHE A 151 -3.14 -16.81 0.24
N ILE A 152 -2.45 -17.27 1.29
CA ILE A 152 -2.90 -17.07 2.68
C ILE A 152 -2.94 -15.58 3.03
N LEU A 153 -1.95 -14.79 2.58
CA LEU A 153 -1.94 -13.34 2.75
C LEU A 153 -3.18 -12.69 2.10
N MET A 154 -3.56 -13.13 0.89
CA MET A 154 -4.77 -12.66 0.23
C MET A 154 -6.03 -12.96 1.06
N LEU A 155 -6.13 -14.15 1.66
CA LEU A 155 -7.25 -14.49 2.54
C LEU A 155 -7.27 -13.59 3.78
N CYS A 156 -6.13 -13.39 4.46
CA CYS A 156 -6.03 -12.51 5.62
C CYS A 156 -6.42 -11.06 5.27
N THR A 157 -5.90 -10.52 4.17
CA THR A 157 -6.20 -9.14 3.76
C THR A 157 -7.64 -8.96 3.28
N SER A 158 -8.26 -10.01 2.74
CA SER A 158 -9.68 -9.99 2.38
C SER A 158 -10.58 -9.94 3.62
N MET A 159 -10.16 -10.56 4.71
CA MET A 159 -10.88 -10.52 5.99
C MET A 159 -10.66 -9.21 6.76
N ALA A 160 -9.50 -8.58 6.60
CA ALA A 160 -9.16 -7.32 7.29
C ALA A 160 -9.85 -6.08 6.68
N GLY A 161 -10.56 -6.22 5.56
CA GLY A 161 -11.18 -5.10 4.87
C GLY A 161 -10.22 -4.32 3.95
N VAL A 162 -10.65 -3.16 3.52
CA VAL A 162 -9.85 -2.22 2.69
C VAL A 162 -9.74 -0.92 3.46
N PRO A 163 -8.54 -0.37 3.69
CA PRO A 163 -8.43 0.96 4.26
C PRO A 163 -9.10 1.98 3.34
N VAL A 164 -9.70 2.97 3.96
CA VAL A 164 -10.31 4.09 3.24
C VAL A 164 -9.24 4.79 2.42
N LYS A 165 -9.58 5.13 1.17
CA LYS A 165 -8.67 5.91 0.32
C LYS A 165 -8.47 7.30 0.95
N PRO A 166 -7.24 7.72 1.28
CA PRO A 166 -7.02 9.01 1.93
C PRO A 166 -7.47 10.16 1.03
N LEU A 167 -8.06 11.18 1.66
CA LEU A 167 -8.48 12.40 0.98
C LEU A 167 -7.24 13.25 0.67
N ASN A 168 -7.02 13.55 -0.60
CA ASN A 168 -5.95 14.43 -1.05
C ASN A 168 -6.52 15.84 -1.29
N VAL A 169 -6.02 16.81 -0.55
CA VAL A 169 -6.28 18.23 -0.71
C VAL A 169 -5.00 18.89 -1.21
N GLN A 170 -5.02 19.54 -2.35
CA GLN A 170 -3.90 20.30 -2.86
C GLN A 170 -4.10 21.78 -2.50
N LEU A 171 -3.16 22.33 -1.73
CA LEU A 171 -3.09 23.72 -1.34
C LEU A 171 -1.97 24.37 -2.17
N ASP A 172 -2.34 25.21 -3.13
CA ASP A 172 -1.38 25.76 -4.10
C ASP A 172 -0.65 24.60 -4.83
N ASN A 173 0.65 24.43 -4.60
CA ASN A 173 1.45 23.34 -5.16
C ASN A 173 1.76 22.21 -4.14
N THR A 174 1.20 22.27 -2.95
CA THR A 174 1.46 21.32 -1.86
C THR A 174 0.32 20.34 -1.73
N ASN A 175 0.62 19.06 -1.82
CA ASN A 175 -0.34 17.99 -1.56
C ASN A 175 -0.44 17.74 -0.05
N VAL A 176 -1.64 17.77 0.48
CA VAL A 176 -1.99 17.47 1.86
C VAL A 176 -2.87 16.23 1.88
N ILE A 177 -2.38 15.18 2.50
CA ILE A 177 -3.11 13.93 2.66
C ILE A 177 -3.62 13.89 4.08
N ILE A 178 -4.95 13.95 4.24
CA ILE A 178 -5.59 13.89 5.54
C ILE A 178 -5.28 12.53 6.18
N GLY A 179 -4.79 12.56 7.41
CA GLY A 179 -4.36 11.36 8.15
C GLY A 179 -2.88 10.98 7.96
N GLU A 180 -2.13 11.62 7.04
CA GLU A 180 -0.72 11.27 6.79
C GLU A 180 0.23 12.48 6.81
N THR A 181 -0.19 13.62 6.21
CA THR A 181 0.68 14.81 6.11
C THR A 181 0.93 15.40 7.49
N THR A 182 2.19 15.64 7.82
CA THR A 182 2.59 16.26 9.09
C THR A 182 2.63 17.79 9.00
N ALA A 183 2.54 18.45 10.14
CA ALA A 183 2.75 19.91 10.20
C ALA A 183 4.19 20.31 9.77
N ALA A 184 5.19 19.43 9.96
CA ALA A 184 6.55 19.66 9.46
C ALA A 184 6.60 19.70 7.92
N ASP A 185 5.82 18.87 7.22
CA ASP A 185 5.72 18.88 5.76
C ASP A 185 5.12 20.19 5.25
N LEU A 186 4.09 20.70 5.94
CA LEU A 186 3.48 21.99 5.63
C LEU A 186 4.48 23.15 5.82
N ILE A 187 5.21 23.16 6.94
CA ILE A 187 6.25 24.16 7.22
C ILE A 187 7.33 24.12 6.15
N SER A 188 7.80 22.94 5.75
CA SER A 188 8.81 22.78 4.68
C SER A 188 8.33 23.31 3.33
N SER A 189 7.00 23.33 3.12
CA SER A 189 6.34 23.86 1.92
C SER A 189 6.04 25.37 2.02
N GLY A 190 6.50 26.02 3.07
CA GLY A 190 6.37 27.48 3.28
C GLY A 190 5.07 27.92 3.99
N PHE A 191 4.30 26.99 4.55
CA PHE A 191 3.16 27.35 5.37
C PHE A 191 3.58 27.68 6.80
N THR A 192 2.80 28.54 7.44
CA THR A 192 2.91 28.90 8.86
C THR A 192 1.56 28.77 9.54
N PHE A 193 1.56 28.70 10.86
CA PHE A 193 0.34 28.56 11.66
C PHE A 193 0.13 29.84 12.45
N LYS A 194 -1.06 30.43 12.30
CA LYS A 194 -1.43 31.63 13.03
C LYS A 194 -1.59 31.28 14.52
N ASP A 195 -0.99 32.11 15.38
CA ASP A 195 -1.06 31.96 16.83
C ASP A 195 -0.57 30.60 17.36
N ALA A 196 0.32 29.92 16.60
CA ALA A 196 0.90 28.66 17.00
C ALA A 196 2.35 28.51 16.54
N SER A 197 3.19 27.97 17.43
CA SER A 197 4.59 27.68 17.14
C SER A 197 4.78 26.18 16.82
N PRO A 198 5.71 25.81 15.93
CA PRO A 198 6.05 24.42 15.64
C PRO A 198 6.46 23.59 16.87
N ASN A 199 6.94 24.26 17.93
CA ASN A 199 7.36 23.60 19.18
C ASN A 199 6.28 23.58 20.26
N ASP A 200 5.09 24.16 20.02
CA ASP A 200 3.99 24.09 20.96
C ASP A 200 3.59 22.62 21.20
N ILE A 201 3.24 22.32 22.44
CA ILE A 201 2.72 21.00 22.78
C ILE A 201 1.23 20.96 22.46
N VAL A 202 0.87 20.05 21.59
CA VAL A 202 -0.52 19.73 21.28
C VAL A 202 -0.92 18.51 22.11
N VAL A 203 -2.03 18.64 22.82
CA VAL A 203 -2.61 17.56 23.62
C VAL A 203 -3.76 16.97 22.84
N ASN A 204 -3.80 15.65 22.78
CA ASN A 204 -4.89 14.90 22.16
C ASN A 204 -6.11 14.96 23.07
N GLN A 205 -7.14 15.70 22.65
CA GLN A 205 -8.38 15.79 23.41
C GLN A 205 -9.28 14.62 23.00
N ARG A 206 -9.82 13.94 24.01
CA ARG A 206 -10.79 12.86 23.78
C ARG A 206 -12.19 13.40 24.05
N ASN A 207 -13.08 13.20 23.10
CA ASN A 207 -14.50 13.43 23.30
C ASN A 207 -15.26 12.24 22.72
N ASP A 208 -15.92 11.48 23.59
CA ASP A 208 -16.66 10.25 23.32
C ASP A 208 -15.85 9.19 22.51
N HIS A 209 -15.74 9.32 21.21
CA HIS A 209 -15.04 8.36 20.36
C HIS A 209 -13.99 8.99 19.44
N PHE A 210 -13.81 10.32 19.55
CA PHE A 210 -12.92 11.04 18.65
C PHE A 210 -11.70 11.60 19.38
N TYR A 211 -10.57 11.63 18.66
CA TYR A 211 -9.35 12.30 19.07
C TYR A 211 -9.16 13.53 18.19
N TYR A 212 -9.03 14.70 18.79
CA TYR A 212 -8.65 15.90 18.08
C TYR A 212 -7.58 16.66 18.83
N GLY A 213 -6.67 17.20 18.04
CA GLY A 213 -5.62 18.04 18.55
C GLY A 213 -6.00 19.51 18.57
N LYS A 214 -5.12 20.36 18.06
CA LYS A 214 -5.28 21.81 18.02
C LYS A 214 -5.81 22.26 16.65
N LEU A 215 -6.89 23.03 16.65
CA LEU A 215 -7.34 23.75 15.46
C LEU A 215 -6.40 24.95 15.23
N VAL A 216 -5.84 25.05 14.03
CA VAL A 216 -4.95 26.15 13.62
C VAL A 216 -5.39 26.71 12.27
N GLU A 217 -5.25 28.03 12.10
CA GLU A 217 -5.36 28.66 10.81
C GLU A 217 -4.01 28.55 10.10
N ILE A 218 -4.02 28.04 8.85
CA ILE A 218 -2.81 27.92 8.06
C ILE A 218 -2.66 29.12 7.12
N THR A 219 -1.46 29.67 7.07
CA THR A 219 -1.15 30.85 6.26
C THR A 219 0.10 30.63 5.43
N LYS A 220 0.14 31.26 4.26
CA LYS A 220 1.32 31.33 3.40
C LYS A 220 1.38 32.71 2.75
N ASP A 221 2.53 33.37 2.83
CA ASP A 221 2.74 34.73 2.34
C ASP A 221 1.69 35.73 2.90
N GLY A 222 1.33 35.57 4.19
CA GLY A 222 0.34 36.39 4.86
C GLY A 222 -1.11 36.17 4.46
N LYS A 223 -1.40 35.18 3.63
CA LYS A 223 -2.75 34.82 3.17
C LYS A 223 -3.24 33.54 3.86
N SER A 224 -4.52 33.54 4.24
CA SER A 224 -5.16 32.39 4.88
C SER A 224 -5.54 31.32 3.85
N TYR A 225 -5.20 30.08 4.13
CA TYR A 225 -5.59 28.89 3.37
C TYR A 225 -6.61 28.02 4.10
N GLY A 226 -7.25 28.58 5.13
CA GLY A 226 -8.27 27.90 5.93
C GLY A 226 -7.74 27.35 7.24
N ASN A 227 -8.48 26.41 7.81
CA ASN A 227 -8.20 25.84 9.13
C ASN A 227 -7.93 24.34 9.06
N MET A 228 -7.05 23.85 9.93
CA MET A 228 -6.74 22.42 10.07
C MET A 228 -6.75 21.99 11.53
N PHE A 229 -7.16 20.75 11.79
CA PHE A 229 -6.78 20.08 13.04
C PHE A 229 -5.42 19.42 12.85
N LEU A 230 -4.52 19.70 13.78
CA LEU A 230 -3.22 19.06 13.93
C LEU A 230 -3.26 18.16 15.16
N THR A 231 -3.20 16.86 14.95
CA THR A 231 -3.43 15.86 16.00
C THR A 231 -2.17 14.99 16.17
N PRO A 232 -1.71 14.73 17.39
CA PRO A 232 -0.65 13.77 17.64
C PRO A 232 -0.97 12.39 17.03
N GLU A 233 -0.06 11.84 16.23
CA GLU A 233 -0.26 10.54 15.58
C GLU A 233 -0.28 9.39 16.58
N SER A 234 0.56 9.46 17.59
CA SER A 234 0.67 8.44 18.63
C SER A 234 0.83 9.08 20.01
N GLY A 235 0.03 8.63 20.96
CA GLY A 235 0.08 9.10 22.34
C GLY A 235 -0.81 10.31 22.64
N ASP A 236 -0.72 10.78 23.89
CA ASP A 236 -1.62 11.82 24.39
C ASP A 236 -1.17 13.25 24.08
N LYS A 237 0.10 13.44 23.70
CA LYS A 237 0.67 14.76 23.37
C LYS A 237 1.92 14.66 22.51
N ASP A 238 2.12 15.64 21.63
CA ASP A 238 3.36 15.79 20.83
C ASP A 238 3.58 17.29 20.51
N LYS A 239 4.76 17.60 19.96
CA LYS A 239 5.03 18.92 19.39
C LYS A 239 4.19 19.12 18.12
N LEU A 240 3.67 20.35 17.93
CA LEU A 240 2.82 20.68 16.79
C LEU A 240 3.42 20.24 15.45
N ARG A 241 4.73 20.42 15.25
CA ARG A 241 5.41 20.01 14.02
C ARG A 241 5.32 18.51 13.70
N ASN A 242 5.15 17.66 14.71
CA ASN A 242 5.05 16.20 14.55
C ASN A 242 3.60 15.73 14.39
N CYS A 243 2.63 16.63 14.61
CA CYS A 243 1.21 16.30 14.47
C CYS A 243 0.83 16.11 13.03
N ILE A 244 -0.12 15.21 12.76
CA ILE A 244 -0.70 14.97 11.44
C ILE A 244 -1.94 15.83 11.22
N VAL A 245 -2.22 16.14 9.98
CA VAL A 245 -3.45 16.83 9.57
C VAL A 245 -4.59 15.83 9.58
N THR A 246 -5.56 16.01 10.47
CA THR A 246 -6.73 15.11 10.58
C THR A 246 -8.03 15.73 10.05
N PHE A 247 -8.05 17.04 9.85
CA PHE A 247 -9.20 17.78 9.35
C PHE A 247 -8.75 18.99 8.56
N TYR A 248 -9.50 19.36 7.54
CA TYR A 248 -9.31 20.60 6.78
C TYR A 248 -10.65 21.27 6.50
N ARG A 249 -10.70 22.59 6.70
CA ARG A 249 -11.87 23.43 6.42
C ARG A 249 -11.45 24.73 5.73
N ILE A 250 -12.21 25.13 4.73
CA ILE A 250 -12.09 26.43 4.08
C ILE A 250 -13.48 27.04 3.87
N GLU A 251 -13.59 28.34 4.07
CA GLU A 251 -14.81 29.08 3.80
C GLU A 251 -14.90 29.40 2.30
N ALA A 252 -16.13 29.47 1.79
CA ALA A 252 -16.40 29.67 0.35
C ALA A 252 -15.96 31.06 -0.16
N ASP A 253 -15.87 32.05 0.70
CA ASP A 253 -15.45 33.42 0.42
C ASP A 253 -13.93 33.64 0.58
N ASN A 254 -13.18 32.56 0.90
CA ASN A 254 -11.74 32.66 1.06
C ASN A 254 -11.05 33.03 -0.27
N GLU A 255 -10.21 34.07 -0.25
CA GLU A 255 -9.50 34.58 -1.43
C GLU A 255 -8.61 33.53 -2.12
N GLN A 256 -8.14 32.51 -1.37
CA GLN A 256 -7.26 31.47 -1.89
C GLN A 256 -8.01 30.24 -2.41
N ILE A 257 -9.35 30.23 -2.40
CA ILE A 257 -10.17 29.07 -2.79
C ILE A 257 -9.86 28.60 -4.24
N SER A 258 -9.48 29.51 -5.13
CA SER A 258 -9.10 29.20 -6.52
C SER A 258 -7.80 28.39 -6.63
N LYS A 259 -6.95 28.41 -5.60
CA LYS A 259 -5.70 27.66 -5.53
C LYS A 259 -5.84 26.29 -4.89
N ILE A 260 -7.05 25.95 -4.43
CA ILE A 260 -7.30 24.71 -3.71
C ILE A 260 -7.98 23.71 -4.64
N LYS A 261 -7.50 22.46 -4.56
CA LYS A 261 -8.11 21.33 -5.26
C LYS A 261 -8.38 20.21 -4.28
N ILE A 262 -9.52 19.56 -4.45
CA ILE A 262 -9.81 18.27 -3.80
C ILE A 262 -9.75 17.21 -4.88
N HIS A 263 -8.88 16.26 -4.73
CA HIS A 263 -8.45 15.31 -5.76
C HIS A 263 -8.16 16.01 -7.08
N ASN A 264 -8.51 16.20 -8.04
CA ASN A 264 -8.15 16.98 -9.24
C ASN A 264 -9.13 18.12 -9.54
N THR A 265 -10.15 18.33 -8.69
CA THR A 265 -11.19 19.33 -8.92
C THR A 265 -10.85 20.63 -8.19
N LYS A 266 -10.69 21.74 -8.93
CA LYS A 266 -10.45 23.09 -8.38
C LYS A 266 -11.72 23.60 -7.71
N LEU A 267 -11.61 24.04 -6.44
CA LEU A 267 -12.75 24.60 -5.70
C LEU A 267 -13.22 25.92 -6.30
N GLY A 268 -12.33 26.79 -6.75
CA GLY A 268 -12.68 28.08 -7.35
C GLY A 268 -13.48 28.00 -8.66
N ASN A 269 -13.60 26.81 -9.27
CA ASN A 269 -14.43 26.59 -10.45
C ASN A 269 -15.86 26.12 -10.10
N LEU A 270 -16.14 25.93 -8.82
CA LEU A 270 -17.44 25.42 -8.34
C LEU A 270 -18.28 26.57 -7.78
N SER A 271 -19.56 26.54 -8.05
CA SER A 271 -20.57 27.43 -7.47
C SER A 271 -21.44 26.68 -6.46
N TYR A 272 -22.09 27.40 -5.59
CA TYR A 272 -23.08 26.84 -4.68
C TYR A 272 -24.18 26.02 -5.42
N ASN A 273 -24.55 26.44 -6.63
CA ASN A 273 -25.51 25.72 -7.45
C ASN A 273 -25.02 24.35 -7.94
N ASP A 274 -23.69 24.18 -8.07
CA ASP A 274 -23.11 22.87 -8.43
C ASP A 274 -23.34 21.86 -7.30
N PHE A 275 -23.13 22.28 -6.06
CA PHE A 275 -23.38 21.45 -4.88
C PHE A 275 -24.89 21.15 -4.66
N LYS A 276 -25.78 22.07 -5.02
CA LYS A 276 -27.22 21.80 -4.99
C LYS A 276 -27.68 20.78 -6.03
N LYS A 277 -27.03 20.76 -7.20
CA LYS A 277 -27.44 19.91 -8.33
C LYS A 277 -26.79 18.54 -8.32
N ARG A 278 -25.62 18.42 -7.71
CA ARG A 278 -24.82 17.18 -7.74
C ARG A 278 -24.26 16.91 -6.35
N LYS A 279 -24.18 15.63 -5.98
CA LYS A 279 -23.50 15.20 -4.75
C LYS A 279 -22.01 15.50 -4.81
N MET A 280 -21.42 15.95 -3.71
CA MET A 280 -19.98 16.23 -3.61
C MET A 280 -19.11 15.02 -3.98
N ILE A 281 -19.55 13.81 -3.60
CA ILE A 281 -18.90 12.55 -3.99
C ILE A 281 -18.72 12.47 -5.51
N ASN A 282 -19.73 12.87 -6.28
CA ASN A 282 -19.66 12.87 -7.75
C ASN A 282 -18.85 14.03 -8.31
N ILE A 283 -18.91 15.21 -7.66
CA ILE A 283 -18.12 16.38 -8.06
C ILE A 283 -16.63 16.10 -7.94
N PHE A 284 -16.21 15.46 -6.86
CA PHE A 284 -14.81 15.15 -6.58
C PHE A 284 -14.40 13.75 -7.02
N SER A 285 -15.28 12.99 -7.68
CA SER A 285 -15.02 11.61 -8.13
C SER A 285 -14.54 10.69 -7.00
N LEU A 286 -15.19 10.81 -5.84
CA LEU A 286 -14.90 10.02 -4.65
C LEU A 286 -15.71 8.70 -4.67
N ASN A 287 -15.15 7.67 -4.05
CA ASN A 287 -15.87 6.42 -3.88
C ASN A 287 -16.93 6.57 -2.76
N PRO A 288 -18.23 6.33 -3.02
CA PRO A 288 -19.29 6.45 -2.02
C PRO A 288 -19.14 5.54 -0.80
N LEU A 289 -18.32 4.47 -0.91
CA LEU A 289 -18.04 3.57 0.21
C LEU A 289 -17.02 4.16 1.21
N ASP A 290 -16.19 5.12 0.75
CA ASP A 290 -15.12 5.69 1.54
C ASP A 290 -15.51 7.03 2.21
N TYR A 291 -16.60 7.67 1.75
CA TYR A 291 -16.96 9.02 2.18
C TYR A 291 -18.44 9.16 2.43
N LYS A 292 -18.76 9.89 3.48
CA LYS A 292 -20.12 10.30 3.82
C LYS A 292 -20.33 11.78 3.50
N GLU A 293 -21.43 12.10 2.87
CA GLU A 293 -21.83 13.46 2.51
C GLU A 293 -22.98 13.90 3.40
N ASP A 294 -22.78 15.00 4.11
CA ASP A 294 -23.80 15.63 4.93
C ASP A 294 -24.10 17.04 4.43
N THR A 295 -25.39 17.40 4.38
CA THR A 295 -25.87 18.76 4.08
C THR A 295 -26.49 19.31 5.35
N TYR A 296 -25.94 20.40 5.86
CA TYR A 296 -26.41 21.03 7.09
C TYR A 296 -26.44 22.55 6.92
N ASP A 297 -27.60 23.19 7.24
CA ASP A 297 -27.77 24.64 7.25
C ASP A 297 -27.15 25.42 6.06
N ASN A 298 -27.42 25.02 4.83
CA ASN A 298 -26.84 25.60 3.62
C ASN A 298 -25.31 25.41 3.49
N SER A 299 -24.68 24.61 4.33
CA SER A 299 -23.30 24.16 4.17
C SER A 299 -23.24 22.73 3.59
N PHE A 300 -22.15 22.42 2.89
CA PHE A 300 -21.88 21.10 2.39
C PHE A 300 -20.62 20.57 3.10
N ASN A 301 -20.75 19.44 3.78
CA ASN A 301 -19.66 18.80 4.48
C ASN A 301 -19.37 17.43 3.83
N LEU A 302 -18.12 17.14 3.64
CA LEU A 302 -17.63 15.85 3.17
C LEU A 302 -16.74 15.24 4.26
N THR A 303 -17.17 14.12 4.80
CA THR A 303 -16.44 13.38 5.83
C THR A 303 -16.00 12.02 5.32
N LEU A 304 -14.89 11.52 5.87
CA LEU A 304 -14.50 10.12 5.71
C LEU A 304 -15.56 9.24 6.39
N ALA A 305 -16.05 8.23 5.67
CA ALA A 305 -16.80 7.16 6.30
C ALA A 305 -15.80 6.33 7.12
N THR A 306 -15.86 6.42 8.44
CA THR A 306 -15.21 5.46 9.31
C THR A 306 -16.20 4.32 9.50
N ASP A 307 -15.85 3.12 9.03
CA ASP A 307 -16.58 1.93 9.41
C ASP A 307 -16.42 1.75 10.92
N GLU A 308 -17.54 1.85 11.65
CA GLU A 308 -17.63 1.51 13.06
C GLU A 308 -17.47 0.00 13.28
#